data_01b78c40cbe291f3f61e60637068de60
#
_entry.id   01b78c40cbe291f3f61e60637068de60
#
_cell.length_a   1.000
_cell.length_b   1.000
_cell.length_c   1.000
_cell.angle_alpha   90.00
_cell.angle_beta   90.00
_cell.angle_gamma   90.00
#
_symmetry.space_group_name_H-M   'P 1'
#
loop_
_entity.id
_entity.type
_entity.pdbx_description
1 polymer ?
#
loop_
_entity_poly.entity_id
_entity_poly.type
_entity_poly.pdbx_seq_one_letter_code
_entity_poly.pdbx_strand_id
1 'polypeptide(L)'
;CYFFTIEFGLCKQEGQLRAYGAGLLSSIGELKHALSDKASVKMFDPRTTCHQECLITTFQDVYFVSESFEEAKEKMREFAKTIQRPFSVYYNPYTQSVDLLKDTRSIENVVQDLRSDLTTVCDALGKMNKYLGI
;
A
#
# COMPACT_ATOMS: atom_id res chain seq x y z
N CYS A 1 -3.41 -7.27 -7.78
CA CYS A 1 -3.49 -6.73 -6.39
C CYS A 1 -3.96 -5.28 -6.34
N TYR A 2 -3.43 -4.37 -7.19
CA TYR A 2 -3.85 -2.95 -7.22
C TYR A 2 -5.38 -2.80 -7.26
N PHE A 3 -6.04 -3.50 -8.18
CA PHE A 3 -7.48 -3.45 -8.35
C PHE A 3 -8.26 -3.81 -7.07
N PHE A 4 -7.89 -4.91 -6.42
CA PHE A 4 -8.55 -5.38 -5.20
C PHE A 4 -8.06 -4.72 -3.89
N THR A 5 -7.20 -3.72 -3.98
CA THR A 5 -6.79 -2.89 -2.85
C THR A 5 -7.19 -1.44 -3.07
N ILE A 6 -6.52 -0.74 -3.97
CA ILE A 6 -6.73 0.70 -4.18
C ILE A 6 -8.12 1.00 -4.78
N GLU A 7 -8.62 0.15 -5.68
CA GLU A 7 -9.93 0.38 -6.34
C GLU A 7 -11.09 -0.25 -5.59
N PHE A 8 -10.98 -1.51 -5.15
CA PHE A 8 -12.09 -2.28 -4.56
C PHE A 8 -11.77 -2.87 -3.19
N GLY A 9 -10.80 -2.30 -2.48
CA GLY A 9 -10.35 -2.82 -1.21
C GLY A 9 -11.28 -2.52 -0.03
N LEU A 10 -11.31 -3.47 0.89
CA LEU A 10 -11.96 -3.39 2.19
C LEU A 10 -10.93 -3.46 3.32
N CYS A 11 -11.23 -2.82 4.43
CA CYS A 11 -10.39 -2.86 5.62
C CYS A 11 -11.25 -3.00 6.87
N LYS A 12 -10.75 -3.66 7.90
CA LYS A 12 -11.38 -3.68 9.21
C LYS A 12 -11.01 -2.43 9.99
N GLN A 13 -12.00 -1.79 10.57
CA GLN A 13 -11.84 -0.66 11.47
C GLN A 13 -12.75 -0.85 12.68
N GLU A 14 -12.17 -0.92 13.86
CA GLU A 14 -12.93 -1.13 15.12
C GLU A 14 -13.85 -2.38 15.06
N GLY A 15 -13.36 -3.45 14.44
CA GLY A 15 -14.12 -4.70 14.26
C GLY A 15 -15.18 -4.66 13.17
N GLN A 16 -15.36 -3.53 12.48
CA GLN A 16 -16.33 -3.37 11.40
C GLN A 16 -15.65 -3.38 10.03
N LEU A 17 -16.36 -3.96 9.06
CA LEU A 17 -15.92 -3.92 7.66
C LEU A 17 -16.17 -2.54 7.06
N ARG A 18 -15.13 -1.92 6.54
CA ARG A 18 -15.17 -0.62 5.89
C ARG A 18 -14.58 -0.68 4.48
N ALA A 19 -15.20 0.05 3.56
CA ALA A 19 -14.66 0.22 2.22
C ALA A 19 -13.73 1.44 2.16
N TYR A 20 -12.59 1.28 1.51
CA TYR A 20 -11.68 2.37 1.21
C TYR A 20 -11.33 2.48 -0.27
N GLY A 21 -11.63 1.43 -1.05
CA GLY A 21 -11.33 1.41 -2.48
C GLY A 21 -12.08 2.49 -3.24
N ALA A 22 -11.37 3.23 -4.10
CA ALA A 22 -11.91 4.36 -4.85
C ALA A 22 -13.11 3.97 -5.75
N GLY A 23 -13.02 2.81 -6.40
CA GLY A 23 -14.10 2.25 -7.22
C GLY A 23 -15.35 1.95 -6.39
N LEU A 24 -15.19 1.38 -5.18
CA LEU A 24 -16.31 1.14 -4.26
C LEU A 24 -16.95 2.45 -3.80
N LEU A 25 -16.16 3.44 -3.43
CA LEU A 25 -16.65 4.72 -2.93
C LEU A 25 -17.36 5.55 -4.02
N SER A 26 -17.05 5.31 -5.28
CA SER A 26 -17.67 5.99 -6.42
C SER A 26 -18.95 5.31 -6.91
N SER A 27 -19.28 4.10 -6.47
CA SER A 27 -20.43 3.32 -6.88
C SER A 27 -21.31 2.91 -5.70
N ILE A 28 -22.41 3.64 -5.49
CA ILE A 28 -23.34 3.37 -4.38
C ILE A 28 -23.89 1.94 -4.44
N GLY A 29 -24.19 1.42 -5.63
CA GLY A 29 -24.70 0.07 -5.81
C GLY A 29 -23.70 -0.99 -5.39
N GLU A 30 -22.47 -0.87 -5.85
CA GLU A 30 -21.41 -1.83 -5.54
C GLU A 30 -20.94 -1.72 -4.07
N LEU A 31 -20.88 -0.51 -3.53
CA LEU A 31 -20.57 -0.29 -2.12
C LEU A 31 -21.57 -1.02 -1.21
N LYS A 32 -22.87 -0.88 -1.47
CA LYS A 32 -23.91 -1.59 -0.73
C LYS A 32 -23.80 -3.10 -0.90
N HIS A 33 -23.47 -3.57 -2.11
CA HIS A 33 -23.28 -4.99 -2.37
C HIS A 33 -22.07 -5.53 -1.60
N ALA A 34 -20.91 -4.88 -1.69
CA ALA A 34 -19.67 -5.30 -1.05
C ALA A 34 -19.76 -5.38 0.49
N LEU A 35 -20.60 -4.53 1.09
CA LEU A 35 -20.82 -4.50 2.54
C LEU A 35 -22.03 -5.34 2.98
N SER A 36 -22.70 -6.04 2.07
CA SER A 36 -23.83 -6.91 2.37
C SER A 36 -23.40 -8.34 2.66
N ASP A 37 -24.27 -9.12 3.30
CA ASP A 37 -24.05 -10.53 3.56
C ASP A 37 -24.04 -11.39 2.27
N LYS A 38 -24.39 -10.80 1.13
CA LYS A 38 -24.39 -11.48 -0.18
C LYS A 38 -23.01 -11.47 -0.85
N ALA A 39 -22.14 -10.56 -0.45
CA ALA A 39 -20.82 -10.44 -1.02
C ALA A 39 -19.87 -11.53 -0.48
N SER A 40 -19.10 -12.11 -1.37
CA SER A 40 -17.99 -12.98 -0.97
C SER A 40 -16.78 -12.12 -0.58
N VAL A 41 -16.44 -12.12 0.71
CA VAL A 41 -15.29 -11.38 1.23
C VAL A 41 -14.23 -12.34 1.73
N LYS A 42 -13.00 -12.19 1.24
CA LYS A 42 -11.83 -13.01 1.62
C LYS A 42 -10.76 -12.14 2.25
N MET A 43 -9.92 -12.74 3.08
CA MET A 43 -8.73 -12.05 3.58
C MET A 43 -7.77 -11.76 2.44
N PHE A 44 -7.23 -10.54 2.43
CA PHE A 44 -6.25 -10.13 1.44
C PHE A 44 -4.95 -10.93 1.62
N ASP A 45 -4.58 -11.66 0.57
CA ASP A 45 -3.29 -12.31 0.40
C ASP A 45 -2.83 -12.08 -1.05
N PRO A 46 -1.71 -11.35 -1.27
CA PRO A 46 -1.23 -11.06 -2.62
C PRO A 46 -1.03 -12.30 -3.49
N ARG A 47 -0.66 -13.44 -2.89
CA ARG A 47 -0.40 -14.69 -3.63
C ARG A 47 -1.65 -15.26 -4.30
N THR A 48 -2.79 -15.10 -3.67
CA THR A 48 -4.08 -15.53 -4.20
C THR A 48 -4.81 -14.42 -4.93
N THR A 49 -4.75 -13.21 -4.40
CA THR A 49 -5.43 -12.04 -4.97
C THR A 49 -4.91 -11.67 -6.37
N CYS A 50 -3.62 -11.89 -6.65
CA CYS A 50 -3.04 -11.59 -7.98
C CYS A 50 -3.61 -12.46 -9.11
N HIS A 51 -4.23 -13.58 -8.79
CA HIS A 51 -4.85 -14.48 -9.76
C HIS A 51 -6.37 -14.28 -9.90
N GLN A 52 -6.97 -13.43 -9.06
CA GLN A 52 -8.40 -13.15 -9.13
C GLN A 52 -8.73 -12.31 -10.35
N GLU A 53 -9.70 -12.76 -11.13
CA GLU A 53 -10.23 -12.02 -12.28
C GLU A 53 -10.94 -10.74 -11.82
N CYS A 54 -10.77 -9.67 -12.59
CA CYS A 54 -11.41 -8.37 -12.38
C CYS A 54 -12.60 -8.25 -13.31
N LEU A 55 -13.79 -8.04 -12.78
CA LEU A 55 -15.00 -7.83 -13.57
C LEU A 55 -15.19 -6.33 -13.84
N ILE A 56 -15.58 -5.98 -15.08
CA ILE A 56 -15.70 -4.58 -15.50
C ILE A 56 -17.17 -4.18 -15.69
N THR A 57 -18.00 -5.11 -16.13
CA THR A 57 -19.39 -4.86 -16.50
C THR A 57 -20.41 -5.24 -15.43
N THR A 58 -19.97 -5.95 -14.40
CA THR A 58 -20.80 -6.41 -13.28
C THR A 58 -20.08 -6.12 -11.95
N PHE A 59 -20.80 -6.30 -10.83
CA PHE A 59 -20.16 -6.26 -9.52
C PHE A 59 -19.11 -7.37 -9.38
N GLN A 60 -18.11 -7.14 -8.54
CA GLN A 60 -17.08 -8.13 -8.30
C GLN A 60 -17.68 -9.36 -7.60
N ASP A 61 -17.25 -10.57 -8.03
CA ASP A 61 -17.64 -11.83 -7.37
C ASP A 61 -17.02 -11.96 -5.96
N VAL A 62 -15.84 -11.39 -5.78
CA VAL A 62 -15.07 -11.48 -4.54
C VAL A 62 -14.44 -10.12 -4.21
N TYR A 63 -14.52 -9.74 -2.95
CA TYR A 63 -13.79 -8.60 -2.39
C TYR A 63 -12.73 -9.09 -1.41
N PHE A 64 -11.70 -8.28 -1.18
CA PHE A 64 -10.63 -8.62 -0.26
C PHE A 64 -10.53 -7.60 0.86
N VAL A 65 -10.40 -8.12 2.08
CA VAL A 65 -10.31 -7.32 3.30
C VAL A 65 -8.95 -7.49 3.95
N SER A 66 -8.37 -6.38 4.39
CA SER A 66 -7.16 -6.36 5.22
C SER A 66 -7.54 -6.01 6.67
N GLU A 67 -6.80 -6.52 7.64
CA GLU A 67 -6.98 -6.15 9.05
C GLU A 67 -6.56 -4.70 9.30
N SER A 68 -5.50 -4.24 8.60
CA SER A 68 -5.04 -2.85 8.61
C SER A 68 -4.31 -2.52 7.32
N PHE A 69 -4.07 -1.22 7.07
CA PHE A 69 -3.25 -0.79 5.94
C PHE A 69 -1.78 -1.18 6.11
N GLU A 70 -1.29 -1.22 7.34
CA GLU A 70 0.07 -1.64 7.68
C GLU A 70 0.26 -3.11 7.32
N GLU A 71 -0.68 -3.96 7.70
CA GLU A 71 -0.67 -5.39 7.35
C GLU A 71 -0.69 -5.60 5.83
N ALA A 72 -1.57 -4.89 5.13
CA ALA A 72 -1.65 -4.97 3.67
C ALA A 72 -0.33 -4.57 2.99
N LYS A 73 0.30 -3.49 3.45
CA LYS A 73 1.60 -3.04 2.95
C LYS A 73 2.70 -4.07 3.21
N GLU A 74 2.72 -4.67 4.39
CA GLU A 74 3.73 -5.68 4.74
C GLU A 74 3.57 -6.94 3.89
N LYS A 75 2.35 -7.45 3.74
CA LYS A 75 2.04 -8.57 2.84
C LYS A 75 2.49 -8.29 1.40
N MET A 76 2.27 -7.06 0.92
CA MET A 76 2.73 -6.66 -0.42
C MET A 76 4.26 -6.60 -0.52
N ARG A 77 4.96 -6.10 0.52
CA ARG A 77 6.43 -6.08 0.54
C ARG A 77 7.00 -7.50 0.51
N GLU A 78 6.46 -8.41 1.34
CA GLU A 78 6.87 -9.81 1.36
C GLU A 78 6.61 -10.50 0.01
N PHE A 79 5.45 -10.25 -0.60
CA PHE A 79 5.15 -10.78 -1.93
C PHE A 79 6.10 -10.22 -2.99
N ALA A 80 6.40 -8.93 -2.95
CA ALA A 80 7.33 -8.30 -3.88
C ALA A 80 8.74 -8.90 -3.83
N LYS A 81 9.21 -9.36 -2.65
CA LYS A 81 10.50 -10.07 -2.50
C LYS A 81 10.52 -11.42 -3.22
N THR A 82 9.37 -12.04 -3.43
CA THR A 82 9.27 -13.33 -4.16
C THR A 82 9.40 -13.16 -5.68
N ILE A 83 9.22 -11.93 -6.18
CA ILE A 83 9.35 -11.63 -7.62
C ILE A 83 10.83 -11.48 -7.93
N GLN A 84 11.38 -12.44 -8.67
CA GLN A 84 12.79 -12.40 -9.07
C GLN A 84 13.03 -11.28 -10.08
N ARG A 85 13.95 -10.38 -9.72
CA ARG A 85 14.39 -9.25 -10.56
C ARG A 85 15.91 -9.09 -10.45
N PRO A 86 16.60 -8.75 -11.55
CA PRO A 86 18.04 -8.50 -11.53
C PRO A 86 18.40 -7.12 -10.92
N PHE A 87 17.42 -6.36 -10.48
CA PHE A 87 17.58 -5.01 -9.91
C PHE A 87 16.53 -4.78 -8.82
N SER A 88 16.80 -3.81 -7.96
CA SER A 88 15.82 -3.28 -7.02
C SER A 88 15.22 -1.98 -7.53
N VAL A 89 14.08 -1.59 -6.98
CA VAL A 89 13.39 -0.34 -7.30
C VAL A 89 13.28 0.51 -6.05
N TYR A 90 13.37 1.82 -6.23
CA TYR A 90 13.17 2.81 -5.19
C TYR A 90 12.17 3.87 -5.67
N TYR A 91 11.11 4.09 -4.90
CA TYR A 91 10.19 5.19 -5.18
C TYR A 91 10.76 6.49 -4.66
N ASN A 92 10.97 7.44 -5.58
CA ASN A 92 11.44 8.78 -5.24
C ASN A 92 10.23 9.72 -5.07
N PRO A 93 9.89 10.14 -3.84
CA PRO A 93 8.72 10.98 -3.59
C PRO A 93 8.88 12.41 -4.13
N TYR A 94 10.11 12.89 -4.32
CA TYR A 94 10.38 14.25 -4.82
C TYR A 94 10.12 14.37 -6.32
N THR A 95 10.51 13.36 -7.08
CA THR A 95 10.30 13.30 -8.53
C THR A 95 9.03 12.55 -8.91
N GLN A 96 8.39 11.88 -7.94
CA GLN A 96 7.24 10.98 -8.15
C GLN A 96 7.51 9.89 -9.19
N SER A 97 8.74 9.41 -9.25
CA SER A 97 9.23 8.39 -10.16
C SER A 97 9.71 7.15 -9.43
N VAL A 98 9.82 6.05 -10.16
CA VAL A 98 10.46 4.81 -9.69
C VAL A 98 11.85 4.72 -10.29
N ASP A 99 12.87 4.80 -9.44
CA ASP A 99 14.26 4.70 -9.83
C ASP A 99 14.75 3.25 -9.77
N LEU A 100 15.53 2.85 -10.76
CA LEU A 100 16.13 1.52 -10.80
C LEU A 100 17.49 1.54 -10.09
N LEU A 101 17.63 0.72 -9.04
CA LEU A 101 18.88 0.52 -8.33
C LEU A 101 19.70 -0.59 -9.00
N LYS A 102 20.28 -0.29 -10.15
CA LYS A 102 20.97 -1.27 -11.01
C LYS A 102 22.49 -1.30 -10.87
N ASP A 103 23.08 -0.29 -10.22
CA ASP A 103 24.51 -0.18 -10.03
C ASP A 103 24.83 0.46 -8.66
N THR A 104 26.09 0.34 -8.24
CA THR A 104 26.57 0.86 -6.95
C THR A 104 26.34 2.36 -6.81
N ARG A 105 26.53 3.12 -7.89
CA ARG A 105 26.41 4.58 -7.87
C ARG A 105 24.96 5.01 -7.61
N SER A 106 23.98 4.36 -8.23
CA SER A 106 22.56 4.66 -8.00
C SER A 106 22.16 4.35 -6.55
N ILE A 107 22.70 3.26 -5.98
CA ILE A 107 22.47 2.89 -4.58
C ILE A 107 23.10 3.90 -3.64
N GLU A 108 24.37 4.29 -3.87
CA GLU A 108 25.08 5.28 -3.06
C GLU A 108 24.38 6.64 -3.06
N ASN A 109 23.86 7.09 -4.18
CA ASN A 109 23.09 8.34 -4.27
C ASN A 109 21.85 8.29 -3.37
N VAL A 110 21.07 7.22 -3.43
CA VAL A 110 19.88 7.05 -2.57
C VAL A 110 20.27 7.02 -1.09
N VAL A 111 21.35 6.30 -0.74
CA VAL A 111 21.85 6.26 0.65
C VAL A 111 22.24 7.66 1.13
N GLN A 112 22.90 8.46 0.28
CA GLN A 112 23.31 9.81 0.63
C GLN A 112 22.10 10.73 0.85
N ASP A 113 21.09 10.66 -0.02
CA ASP A 113 19.86 11.43 0.12
C ASP A 113 19.11 11.08 1.41
N LEU A 114 18.96 9.79 1.70
CA LEU A 114 18.31 9.32 2.93
C LEU A 114 19.06 9.75 4.20
N ARG A 115 20.40 9.76 4.18
CA ARG A 115 21.21 10.26 5.29
C ARG A 115 21.01 11.75 5.50
N SER A 116 20.95 12.54 4.44
CA SER A 116 20.69 13.96 4.50
C SER A 116 19.33 14.27 5.09
N ASP A 117 18.29 13.57 4.63
CA ASP A 117 16.93 13.71 5.15
C ASP A 117 16.85 13.33 6.63
N LEU A 118 17.46 12.21 7.02
CA LEU A 118 17.51 11.77 8.41
C LEU A 118 18.21 12.79 9.30
N THR A 119 19.35 13.35 8.87
CA THR A 119 20.06 14.39 9.61
C THR A 119 19.17 15.61 9.83
N THR A 120 18.47 16.06 8.81
CA THR A 120 17.54 17.18 8.90
C THR A 120 16.44 16.94 9.93
N VAL A 121 15.85 15.74 9.93
CA VAL A 121 14.80 15.36 10.90
C VAL A 121 15.35 15.27 12.32
N CYS A 122 16.54 14.69 12.51
CA CYS A 122 17.20 14.60 13.82
C CYS A 122 17.54 15.98 14.38
N ASP A 123 18.06 16.90 13.55
CA ASP A 123 18.32 18.28 13.93
C ASP A 123 17.05 19.02 14.34
N ALA A 124 15.96 18.81 13.59
CA ALA A 124 14.67 19.40 13.92
C ALA A 124 14.13 18.90 15.26
N LEU A 125 14.22 17.59 15.52
CA LEU A 125 13.85 17.00 16.82
C LEU A 125 14.71 17.56 17.98
N GLY A 126 16.03 17.65 17.78
CA GLY A 126 16.93 18.24 18.77
C GLY A 126 16.60 19.70 19.11
N LYS A 127 16.23 20.49 18.10
CA LYS A 127 15.78 21.88 18.31
C LYS A 127 14.45 21.94 19.05
N MET A 128 13.49 21.08 18.70
CA MET A 128 12.20 21.02 19.40
C MET A 128 12.36 20.61 20.87
N ASN A 129 13.15 19.57 21.14
CA ASN A 129 13.41 19.11 22.51
C ASN A 129 14.04 20.21 23.36
N LYS A 130 15.04 20.91 22.80
CA LYS A 130 15.67 22.05 23.47
C LYS A 130 14.68 23.19 23.74
N TYR A 131 13.76 23.47 22.81
CA TYR A 131 12.77 24.53 22.96
C TYR A 131 11.69 24.15 23.98
N LEU A 132 11.28 22.88 24.04
CA LEU A 132 10.27 22.37 24.96
C LEU A 132 10.84 22.02 26.37
N GLY A 133 12.16 22.04 26.54
CA GLY A 133 12.82 21.72 27.81
C GLY A 133 12.78 20.24 28.20
N ILE A 134 12.69 19.35 27.19
CA ILE A 134 12.67 17.89 27.36
C ILE A 134 14.07 17.34 27.07
#